data_066ab83fc5843c68993e68aa645616a6
#
_entry.id   066ab83fc5843c68993e68aa645616a6
#
_cell.length_a   1.000
_cell.length_b   1.000
_cell.length_c   1.000
_cell.angle_alpha   90.00
_cell.angle_beta   90.00
_cell.angle_gamma   90.00
#
_symmetry.space_group_name_H-M   'P 1'
#
loop_
_entity.id
_entity.type
_entity.pdbx_description
1 polymer ?
#
loop_
_entity_poly.entity_id
_entity_poly.type
_entity_poly.pdbx_seq_one_letter_code
_entity_poly.pdbx_strand_id
1 'polypeptide(L)'
;MPQQHGRGTRLHRCTVTSDGLNAINALRSRAHAETKANFTLNEICDEWSRELYYEAVRRPTLIRFGRYAGNVNYNWSWKGGVKSGRNISAHLSLFPIPETDLIANGNLVQNPGY
;
A
#
# COMPACT_ATOMS: atom_id res chain seq x y z
N MET A 1 16.33 -37.58 -1.30
CA MET A 1 15.31 -36.70 -0.70
C MET A 1 15.82 -35.27 -0.81
N PRO A 2 15.22 -34.40 -1.60
CA PRO A 2 15.63 -33.02 -1.70
C PRO A 2 15.01 -32.20 -0.55
N GLN A 3 15.86 -31.52 0.18
CA GLN A 3 15.47 -30.60 1.24
C GLN A 3 14.80 -29.36 0.62
N GLN A 4 13.56 -29.13 0.99
CA GLN A 4 12.86 -27.89 0.71
C GLN A 4 13.45 -26.78 1.57
N HIS A 5 14.19 -25.88 0.97
CA HIS A 5 14.59 -24.64 1.57
C HIS A 5 13.36 -23.73 1.68
N GLY A 6 12.76 -23.71 2.86
CA GLY A 6 11.75 -22.72 3.21
C GLY A 6 12.33 -21.31 3.04
N ARG A 7 11.87 -20.58 2.03
CA ARG A 7 12.08 -19.13 1.94
C ARG A 7 11.25 -18.48 3.05
N GLY A 8 11.87 -18.38 4.21
CA GLY A 8 11.36 -17.53 5.27
C GLY A 8 11.25 -16.10 4.74
N THR A 9 10.02 -15.64 4.53
CA THR A 9 9.73 -14.23 4.34
C THR A 9 10.26 -13.48 5.56
N ARG A 10 11.44 -12.93 5.41
CA ARG A 10 12.01 -12.01 6.39
C ARG A 10 11.11 -10.78 6.39
N LEU A 11 10.15 -10.74 7.31
CA LEU A 11 9.47 -9.52 7.69
C LEU A 11 10.57 -8.55 8.17
N HIS A 12 11.03 -7.70 7.27
CA HIS A 12 11.85 -6.57 7.68
C HIS A 12 10.99 -5.75 8.64
N ARG A 13 11.29 -5.89 9.93
CA ARG A 13 10.85 -4.97 10.95
C ARG A 13 11.44 -3.62 10.54
N CYS A 14 10.67 -2.78 9.86
CA CYS A 14 11.04 -1.40 9.62
C CYS A 14 11.04 -0.70 10.99
N THR A 15 12.19 -0.74 11.64
CA THR A 15 12.45 0.16 12.76
C THR A 15 12.67 1.53 12.13
N VAL A 16 11.80 2.47 12.47
CA VAL A 16 11.99 3.87 12.07
C VAL A 16 13.29 4.33 12.70
N THR A 17 14.22 4.79 11.88
CA THR A 17 15.49 5.37 12.38
C THR A 17 15.20 6.64 13.18
N SER A 18 16.12 7.04 14.05
CA SER A 18 15.99 8.32 14.80
C SER A 18 15.74 9.50 13.87
N ASP A 19 16.39 9.55 12.74
CA ASP A 19 16.23 10.62 11.75
C ASP A 19 14.83 10.58 11.12
N GLY A 20 14.34 9.39 10.78
CA GLY A 20 12.98 9.21 10.27
C GLY A 20 11.92 9.60 11.29
N LEU A 21 12.12 9.25 12.56
CA LEU A 21 11.24 9.63 13.66
C LEU A 21 11.19 11.17 13.83
N ASN A 22 12.34 11.81 13.82
CA ASN A 22 12.45 13.27 13.92
C ASN A 22 11.77 13.97 12.73
N ALA A 23 11.96 13.45 11.51
CA ALA A 23 11.34 14.00 10.31
C ALA A 23 9.80 13.92 10.38
N ILE A 24 9.25 12.77 10.75
CA ILE A 24 7.79 12.59 10.89
C ILE A 24 7.23 13.49 12.00
N ASN A 25 7.92 13.58 13.13
CA ASN A 25 7.48 14.43 14.24
C ASN A 25 7.58 15.92 13.88
N ALA A 26 8.53 16.35 13.06
CA ALA A 26 8.59 17.72 12.54
C ALA A 26 7.36 18.04 11.66
N LEU A 27 6.96 17.12 10.78
CA LEU A 27 5.73 17.28 9.98
C LEU A 27 4.49 17.36 10.87
N ARG A 28 4.37 16.50 11.87
CA ARG A 28 3.26 16.51 12.82
C ARG A 28 3.19 17.80 13.63
N SER A 29 4.33 18.28 14.13
CA SER A 29 4.41 19.56 14.85
C SER A 29 3.97 20.74 13.98
N ARG A 30 4.38 20.77 12.72
CA ARG A 30 3.94 21.76 11.73
C ARG A 30 2.41 21.72 11.54
N ALA A 31 1.83 20.54 11.55
CA ALA A 31 0.39 20.32 11.41
C ALA A 31 -0.38 20.44 12.73
N HIS A 32 0.25 20.91 13.81
CA HIS A 32 -0.32 20.97 15.16
C HIS A 32 -0.86 19.64 15.69
N ALA A 33 -0.28 18.53 15.25
CA ALA A 33 -0.60 17.17 15.70
C ALA A 33 0.41 16.71 16.76
N GLU A 34 -0.02 15.84 17.66
CA GLU A 34 0.83 15.29 18.72
C GLU A 34 1.99 14.49 18.12
N THR A 35 3.19 14.68 18.68
CA THR A 35 4.37 13.90 18.37
C THR A 35 4.31 12.52 19.03
N LYS A 36 5.02 11.54 18.47
CA LYS A 36 5.05 10.16 18.99
C LYS A 36 6.49 9.69 19.19
N ALA A 37 6.66 8.76 20.13
CA ALA A 37 7.96 8.14 20.41
C ALA A 37 8.37 7.08 19.36
N ASN A 38 7.40 6.53 18.64
CA ASN A 38 7.63 5.58 17.54
C ASN A 38 6.46 5.57 16.56
N PHE A 39 6.66 4.94 15.40
CA PHE A 39 5.63 4.74 14.39
C PHE A 39 5.66 3.31 13.87
N THR A 40 4.50 2.73 13.70
CA THR A 40 4.31 1.51 12.94
C THR A 40 4.30 1.80 11.43
N LEU A 41 4.52 0.78 10.61
CA LEU A 41 4.45 0.92 9.16
C LEU A 41 3.09 1.44 8.67
N ASN A 42 2.01 1.04 9.33
CA ASN A 42 0.66 1.51 9.00
C ASN A 42 0.51 3.00 9.32
N GLU A 43 1.00 3.45 10.48
CA GLU A 43 0.98 4.86 10.85
C GLU A 43 1.81 5.73 9.91
N ILE A 44 2.97 5.22 9.46
CA ILE A 44 3.78 5.91 8.44
C ILE A 44 2.99 6.03 7.12
N CYS A 45 2.32 4.97 6.71
CA CYS A 45 1.47 4.99 5.52
C CYS A 45 0.31 5.98 5.65
N ASP A 46 -0.24 6.15 6.85
CA ASP A 46 -1.28 7.13 7.15
C ASP A 46 -0.75 8.57 7.16
N GLU A 47 0.42 8.82 7.75
CA GLU A 47 1.07 10.13 7.71
C GLU A 47 1.38 10.55 6.27
N TRP A 48 1.90 9.62 5.47
CA TRP A 48 2.15 9.84 4.05
C TRP A 48 0.88 10.26 3.30
N SER A 49 -0.25 9.65 3.66
CA SER A 49 -1.55 9.98 3.10
C SER A 49 -2.05 11.37 3.49
N ARG A 50 -1.78 11.80 4.73
CA ARG A 50 -2.18 13.14 5.21
C ARG A 50 -1.32 14.23 4.58
N GLU A 51 -0.02 13.99 4.51
CA GLU A 51 0.94 14.97 3.95
C GLU A 51 0.71 15.18 2.46
N LEU A 52 0.45 14.11 1.70
CA LEU A 52 0.30 14.14 0.26
C LEU A 52 -1.18 14.03 -0.19
N TYR A 53 -2.08 14.61 0.61
CA TYR A 53 -3.50 14.64 0.28
C TYR A 53 -3.72 15.43 -1.03
N TYR A 54 -4.51 14.86 -1.95
CA TYR A 54 -4.71 15.34 -3.33
C TYR A 54 -3.52 15.24 -4.30
N GLU A 55 -2.38 14.70 -3.90
CA GLU A 55 -1.22 14.50 -4.79
C GLU A 55 -1.33 13.28 -5.71
N ALA A 56 -2.49 12.59 -5.71
CA ALA A 56 -2.76 11.36 -6.47
C ALA A 56 -1.81 10.17 -6.17
N VAL A 57 -1.05 10.22 -5.08
CA VAL A 57 -0.04 9.19 -4.74
C VAL A 57 -0.57 8.08 -3.83
N ARG A 58 -1.84 8.16 -3.38
CA ARG A 58 -2.38 7.22 -2.38
C ARG A 58 -2.38 5.77 -2.88
N ARG A 59 -2.87 5.51 -4.10
CA ARG A 59 -2.93 4.16 -4.65
C ARG A 59 -1.53 3.54 -4.85
N PRO A 60 -0.56 4.18 -5.55
CA PRO A 60 0.79 3.65 -5.66
C PRO A 60 1.46 3.45 -4.31
N THR A 61 1.26 4.35 -3.35
CA THR A 61 1.77 4.18 -1.99
C THR A 61 1.21 2.93 -1.32
N LEU A 62 -0.10 2.72 -1.34
CA LEU A 62 -0.74 1.54 -0.77
C LEU A 62 -0.26 0.23 -1.41
N ILE A 63 -0.07 0.22 -2.74
CA ILE A 63 0.48 -0.93 -3.46
C ILE A 63 1.92 -1.19 -3.00
N ARG A 64 2.75 -0.15 -2.95
CA ARG A 64 4.15 -0.23 -2.52
C ARG A 64 4.31 -0.75 -1.08
N PHE A 65 3.39 -0.35 -0.18
CA PHE A 65 3.35 -0.83 1.20
C PHE A 65 2.68 -2.21 1.35
N GLY A 66 2.15 -2.79 0.26
CA GLY A 66 1.40 -4.04 0.32
C GLY A 66 0.10 -3.89 1.13
N ARG A 67 -0.58 -2.74 1.04
CA ARG A 67 -1.79 -2.40 1.80
C ARG A 67 -3.02 -2.17 0.94
N TYR A 68 -2.88 -2.24 -0.38
CA TYR A 68 -3.97 -1.91 -1.29
C TYR A 68 -4.97 -3.05 -1.45
N ALA A 69 -4.53 -4.18 -2.01
CA ALA A 69 -5.38 -5.29 -2.41
C ALA A 69 -4.86 -6.62 -1.87
N GLY A 70 -5.67 -7.66 -1.98
CA GLY A 70 -5.38 -8.98 -1.42
C GLY A 70 -5.75 -9.06 0.06
N ASN A 71 -5.24 -10.08 0.73
CA ASN A 71 -5.53 -10.39 2.12
C ASN A 71 -4.66 -9.51 3.05
N VAL A 72 -4.95 -8.21 3.08
CA VAL A 72 -4.21 -7.22 3.86
C VAL A 72 -5.04 -6.78 5.07
N ASN A 73 -4.43 -6.73 6.24
CA ASN A 73 -5.09 -6.25 7.46
C ASN A 73 -4.96 -4.71 7.57
N TYR A 74 -5.45 -4.01 6.54
CA TYR A 74 -5.44 -2.56 6.45
C TYR A 74 -6.66 -2.09 5.65
N ASN A 75 -7.75 -1.82 6.36
CA ASN A 75 -9.00 -1.42 5.76
C ASN A 75 -9.39 -0.01 6.25
N TRP A 76 -9.68 0.87 5.32
CA TRP A 76 -10.27 2.18 5.58
C TRP A 76 -11.77 2.16 5.27
N SER A 77 -12.49 3.13 5.80
CA SER A 77 -13.93 3.26 5.55
C SER A 77 -14.22 3.31 4.05
N TRP A 78 -15.20 2.53 3.62
CA TRP A 78 -15.63 2.39 2.23
C TRP A 78 -14.66 1.67 1.29
N LYS A 79 -13.55 1.14 1.77
CA LYS A 79 -12.74 0.22 0.97
C LYS A 79 -13.59 -0.95 0.49
N GLY A 80 -13.59 -1.20 -0.81
CA GLY A 80 -14.40 -2.26 -1.42
C GLY A 80 -15.93 -2.02 -1.35
N GLY A 81 -16.37 -0.76 -1.15
CA GLY A 81 -17.77 -0.37 -1.18
C GLY A 81 -18.56 -0.67 0.11
N VAL A 82 -17.90 -1.04 1.19
CA VAL A 82 -18.53 -1.34 2.48
C VAL A 82 -18.08 -0.32 3.52
N LYS A 83 -18.98 0.21 4.34
CA LYS A 83 -18.70 1.26 5.32
C LYS A 83 -17.54 0.89 6.27
N SER A 84 -17.47 -0.33 6.74
CA SER A 84 -16.38 -0.82 7.61
C SER A 84 -15.06 -1.09 6.87
N GLY A 85 -15.08 -1.06 5.54
CA GLY A 85 -13.97 -1.49 4.71
C GLY A 85 -13.86 -3.03 4.62
N ARG A 86 -13.41 -3.53 3.50
CA ARG A 86 -13.10 -4.95 3.30
C ARG A 86 -11.87 -5.11 2.40
N ASN A 87 -11.28 -6.29 2.44
CA ASN A 87 -10.26 -6.66 1.47
C ASN A 87 -10.85 -6.68 0.05
N ILE A 88 -10.07 -6.20 -0.91
CA ILE A 88 -10.40 -6.24 -2.34
C ILE A 88 -9.48 -7.24 -3.03
N SER A 89 -9.92 -7.76 -4.18
CA SER A 89 -9.19 -8.79 -4.90
C SER A 89 -7.78 -8.33 -5.31
N ALA A 90 -6.81 -9.23 -5.22
CA ALA A 90 -5.38 -8.93 -5.46
C ALA A 90 -5.10 -8.41 -6.88
N HIS A 91 -5.87 -8.87 -7.88
CA HIS A 91 -5.69 -8.42 -9.27
C HIS A 91 -5.91 -6.91 -9.44
N LEU A 92 -6.71 -6.28 -8.57
CA LEU A 92 -6.96 -4.83 -8.60
C LEU A 92 -5.71 -3.98 -8.29
N SER A 93 -4.59 -4.59 -7.91
CA SER A 93 -3.30 -3.90 -7.83
C SER A 93 -2.76 -3.46 -9.20
N LEU A 94 -3.15 -4.14 -10.25
CA LEU A 94 -2.86 -3.79 -11.65
C LEU A 94 -4.09 -3.14 -12.28
N PHE A 95 -3.88 -2.36 -13.33
CA PHE A 95 -4.96 -1.93 -14.20
C PHE A 95 -5.18 -2.95 -15.32
N PRO A 96 -6.41 -3.10 -15.83
CA PRO A 96 -6.64 -3.86 -17.05
C PRO A 96 -5.97 -3.16 -18.24
N ILE A 97 -5.54 -3.96 -19.22
CA ILE A 97 -5.15 -3.43 -20.51
C ILE A 97 -6.44 -2.99 -21.23
N PRO A 98 -6.50 -1.76 -21.80
CA PRO A 98 -7.67 -1.32 -22.52
C PRO A 98 -8.07 -2.27 -23.64
N GLU A 99 -9.36 -2.51 -23.81
CA GLU A 99 -9.87 -3.42 -24.83
C GLU A 99 -9.46 -2.99 -26.24
N THR A 100 -9.41 -1.70 -26.49
CA THR A 100 -8.92 -1.14 -27.75
C THR A 100 -7.50 -1.57 -28.11
N ASP A 101 -6.63 -1.65 -27.10
CA ASP A 101 -5.24 -2.04 -27.29
C ASP A 101 -5.11 -3.56 -27.52
N LEU A 102 -5.92 -4.35 -26.83
CA LEU A 102 -6.01 -5.80 -27.06
C LEU A 102 -6.51 -6.13 -28.47
N ILE A 103 -7.48 -5.38 -28.98
CA ILE A 103 -8.00 -5.56 -30.35
C ILE A 103 -6.94 -5.14 -31.38
N ALA A 104 -6.25 -4.03 -31.13
CA ALA A 104 -5.25 -3.51 -32.06
C ALA A 104 -3.99 -4.37 -32.14
N ASN A 105 -3.65 -5.07 -31.06
CA ASN A 105 -2.47 -5.93 -31.00
C ASN A 105 -2.80 -7.30 -30.41
N GLY A 106 -3.06 -8.27 -31.27
CA GLY A 106 -3.40 -9.64 -30.89
C GLY A 106 -2.31 -10.43 -30.13
N ASN A 107 -1.11 -9.86 -29.97
CA ASN A 107 -0.06 -10.44 -29.14
C ASN A 107 -0.17 -10.03 -27.65
N LEU A 108 -1.04 -9.07 -27.33
CA LEU A 108 -1.28 -8.68 -25.95
C LEU A 108 -2.20 -9.70 -25.27
N VAL A 109 -1.87 -10.00 -24.02
CA VAL A 109 -2.67 -10.85 -23.14
C VAL A 109 -3.12 -10.02 -21.96
N GLN A 110 -4.41 -10.06 -21.63
CA GLN A 110 -4.97 -9.34 -20.51
C GLN A 110 -4.33 -9.76 -19.19
N ASN A 111 -4.21 -8.79 -18.26
CA ASN A 111 -3.77 -9.07 -16.92
C ASN A 111 -4.72 -10.07 -16.22
N PRO A 112 -4.19 -11.01 -15.40
CA PRO A 112 -5.02 -12.00 -14.72
C PRO A 112 -6.12 -11.39 -13.87
N GLY A 113 -7.35 -11.88 -14.02
CA GLY A 113 -8.50 -11.43 -13.24
C GLY A 113 -9.43 -10.41 -13.92
N TYR A 114 -9.09 -10.02 -15.16
CA TYR A 114 -9.91 -9.14 -16.01
C TYR A 114 -10.46 -9.87 -17.23
#